data_c42651e6ea83c923794cafeed0a3b980
#
_entry.id   c42651e6ea83c923794cafeed0a3b980
#
_cell.length_a   1.000
_cell.length_b   1.000
_cell.length_c   1.000
_cell.angle_alpha   90.00
_cell.angle_beta   90.00
_cell.angle_gamma   90.00
#
_symmetry.space_group_name_H-M   'P 1'
#
loop_
_entity.id
_entity.type
_entity.pdbx_description
1 polymer ?
#
loop_
_entity_poly.entity_id
_entity_poly.type
_entity_poly.pdbx_seq_one_letter_code
_entity_poly.pdbx_strand_id
1 'polypeptide(L)'
;MGMDVVGRNPKNETGEYFRANVWSWRVIHHLNMVGVATYYSDTGYDDLIPEKTFEGMTFNDGKGLRSERKCNLLADRIEKFMEMEDGMFSESWSLKVPTKGSFGGVVEIGVDEEKLFYIDVGFYCDEEGKFVKDEDKNDSSIKKHSPYRTNESHLREWIDFLRNCGGFRVW
;
A
#
# COMPACT_ATOMS: atom_id res chain seq x y z
N MET A 1 1.70 4.79 16.18
CA MET A 1 0.64 3.79 15.92
C MET A 1 1.06 3.01 14.69
N GLY A 2 0.99 1.71 14.72
CA GLY A 2 1.38 0.81 13.64
C GLY A 2 0.25 -0.15 13.29
N MET A 3 0.37 -0.77 12.13
CA MET A 3 -0.47 -1.87 11.69
C MET A 3 0.30 -3.16 11.90
N ASP A 4 -0.24 -4.03 12.68
CA ASP A 4 0.32 -5.33 12.98
C ASP A 4 -0.40 -6.39 12.13
N VAL A 5 0.35 -7.11 11.30
CA VAL A 5 -0.19 -8.13 10.42
C VAL A 5 0.35 -9.49 10.84
N VAL A 6 -0.56 -10.40 11.13
CA VAL A 6 -0.22 -11.71 11.70
C VAL A 6 -0.59 -12.81 10.72
N GLY A 7 0.34 -13.72 10.45
CA GLY A 7 0.11 -14.91 9.64
C GLY A 7 -0.84 -15.89 10.34
N ARG A 8 -1.66 -16.57 9.53
CA ARG A 8 -2.62 -17.57 10.05
C ARG A 8 -2.02 -18.96 10.15
N ASN A 9 -1.21 -19.33 9.16
CA ASN A 9 -0.52 -20.62 9.09
C ASN A 9 0.89 -20.39 8.55
N PRO A 10 1.76 -19.71 9.28
CA PRO A 10 3.08 -19.33 8.80
C PRO A 10 3.96 -20.57 8.55
N LYS A 11 4.73 -20.53 7.46
CA LYS A 11 5.70 -21.57 7.08
C LYS A 11 7.04 -21.41 7.80
N ASN A 12 7.33 -20.18 8.20
CA ASN A 12 8.59 -19.77 8.85
C ASN A 12 8.39 -18.44 9.58
N GLU A 13 9.44 -17.95 10.23
CA GLU A 13 9.43 -16.68 10.98
C GLU A 13 8.98 -15.48 10.12
N THR A 14 9.38 -15.43 8.83
CA THR A 14 8.97 -14.36 7.91
C THR A 14 7.45 -14.30 7.74
N GLY A 15 6.78 -15.43 7.77
CA GLY A 15 5.33 -15.52 7.64
C GLY A 15 4.54 -15.29 8.94
N GLU A 16 5.19 -15.20 10.08
CA GLU A 16 4.52 -15.03 11.37
C GLU A 16 3.98 -13.62 11.55
N TYR A 17 4.78 -12.62 11.17
CA TYR A 17 4.50 -11.25 11.51
C TYR A 17 5.08 -10.26 10.49
N PHE A 18 4.30 -9.24 10.15
CA PHE A 18 4.73 -8.08 9.38
C PHE A 18 4.20 -6.82 10.05
N ARG A 19 5.01 -5.77 10.07
CA ARG A 19 4.63 -4.49 10.66
C ARG A 19 4.87 -3.34 9.71
N ALA A 20 3.91 -2.45 9.62
CA ALA A 20 4.06 -1.16 8.96
C ALA A 20 3.57 -0.03 9.88
N ASN A 21 4.17 1.15 9.80
CA ASN A 21 3.54 2.31 10.40
C ASN A 21 2.26 2.67 9.63
N VAL A 22 1.38 3.43 10.24
CA VAL A 22 0.09 3.80 9.64
C VAL A 22 0.23 4.55 8.30
N TRP A 23 1.33 5.25 8.10
CA TRP A 23 1.59 6.03 6.89
C TRP A 23 2.01 5.12 5.72
N SER A 24 2.99 4.25 5.93
CA SER A 24 3.42 3.29 4.91
C SER A 24 2.39 2.21 4.65
N TRP A 25 1.63 1.78 5.69
CA TRP A 25 0.56 0.81 5.50
C TRP A 25 -0.48 1.27 4.49
N ARG A 26 -0.86 2.53 4.51
CA ARG A 26 -1.83 3.05 3.53
C ARG A 26 -1.37 2.90 2.09
N VAL A 27 -0.08 3.11 1.82
CA VAL A 27 0.48 2.88 0.49
C VAL A 27 0.49 1.40 0.15
N ILE A 28 0.99 0.54 1.04
CA ILE A 28 1.01 -0.92 0.86
C ILE A 28 -0.42 -1.45 0.64
N HIS A 29 -1.37 -0.99 1.43
CA HIS A 29 -2.76 -1.39 1.34
C HIS A 29 -3.37 -1.08 -0.04
N HIS A 30 -3.11 0.09 -0.60
CA HIS A 30 -3.55 0.44 -1.94
C HIS A 30 -2.78 -0.30 -3.04
N LEU A 31 -1.48 -0.56 -2.83
CA LEU A 31 -0.68 -1.38 -3.75
C LEU A 31 -1.18 -2.83 -3.87
N ASN A 32 -1.90 -3.33 -2.87
CA ASN A 32 -2.58 -4.62 -2.98
C ASN A 32 -3.63 -4.68 -4.11
N MET A 33 -4.10 -3.52 -4.57
CA MET A 33 -5.11 -3.40 -5.63
C MET A 33 -4.52 -3.09 -7.01
N VAL A 34 -3.19 -3.08 -7.16
CA VAL A 34 -2.55 -2.85 -8.46
C VAL A 34 -2.97 -3.90 -9.47
N GLY A 35 -3.17 -3.47 -10.73
CA GLY A 35 -3.58 -4.37 -11.81
C GLY A 35 -5.04 -4.84 -11.76
N VAL A 36 -5.82 -4.44 -10.76
CA VAL A 36 -7.27 -4.61 -10.79
C VAL A 36 -7.84 -3.66 -11.83
N ALA A 37 -8.72 -4.16 -12.70
CA ALA A 37 -9.32 -3.38 -13.78
C ALA A 37 -10.36 -2.37 -13.27
N THR A 38 -9.92 -1.48 -12.38
CA THR A 38 -10.79 -0.53 -11.67
C THR A 38 -11.29 0.60 -12.54
N TYR A 39 -10.59 0.88 -13.63
CA TYR A 39 -11.02 1.89 -14.60
C TYR A 39 -12.33 1.56 -15.31
N TYR A 40 -12.71 0.29 -15.30
CA TYR A 40 -13.85 -0.24 -16.05
C TYR A 40 -14.93 -0.85 -15.18
N SER A 41 -14.72 -0.93 -13.87
CA SER A 41 -15.72 -1.44 -12.94
C SER A 41 -16.11 -0.37 -11.91
N ASP A 42 -17.38 -0.26 -11.63
CA ASP A 42 -17.91 0.71 -10.67
C ASP A 42 -17.47 0.39 -9.23
N THR A 43 -17.03 -0.82 -8.98
CA THR A 43 -16.66 -1.29 -7.64
C THR A 43 -15.15 -1.24 -7.36
N GLY A 44 -14.29 -1.41 -8.36
CA GLY A 44 -12.83 -1.45 -8.20
C GLY A 44 -12.29 -2.60 -7.37
N TYR A 45 -13.13 -3.53 -6.98
CA TYR A 45 -12.76 -4.72 -6.22
C TYR A 45 -12.79 -5.97 -7.09
N ASP A 46 -12.09 -7.01 -6.66
CA ASP A 46 -12.06 -8.30 -7.33
C ASP A 46 -12.29 -9.46 -6.33
N ASP A 47 -12.35 -10.69 -6.86
CA ASP A 47 -12.54 -11.88 -6.04
C ASP A 47 -11.34 -12.18 -5.12
N LEU A 48 -10.16 -11.62 -5.41
CA LEU A 48 -8.98 -11.79 -4.58
C LEU A 48 -9.10 -11.01 -3.28
N ILE A 49 -9.44 -9.72 -3.37
CA ILE A 49 -9.68 -8.86 -2.22
C ILE A 49 -11.06 -8.21 -2.35
N PRO A 50 -12.11 -8.87 -1.84
CA PRO A 50 -13.46 -8.29 -1.83
C PRO A 50 -13.51 -7.00 -0.98
N GLU A 51 -14.50 -6.15 -1.28
CA GLU A 51 -14.71 -4.85 -0.62
C GLU A 51 -14.60 -4.91 0.90
N LYS A 52 -15.36 -5.80 1.54
CA LYS A 52 -15.33 -5.96 3.01
C LYS A 52 -13.97 -6.35 3.58
N THR A 53 -13.18 -7.10 2.81
CA THR A 53 -11.84 -7.48 3.21
C THR A 53 -10.91 -6.28 3.10
N PHE A 54 -10.99 -5.54 1.99
CA PHE A 54 -10.21 -4.33 1.78
C PHE A 54 -10.49 -3.27 2.85
N GLU A 55 -11.75 -2.97 3.10
CA GLU A 55 -12.15 -2.00 4.12
C GLU A 55 -11.68 -2.43 5.52
N GLY A 56 -11.85 -3.70 5.89
CA GLY A 56 -11.42 -4.21 7.19
C GLY A 56 -9.91 -4.23 7.39
N MET A 57 -9.12 -4.30 6.33
CA MET A 57 -7.66 -4.17 6.39
C MET A 57 -7.21 -2.72 6.64
N THR A 58 -8.07 -1.74 6.44
CA THR A 58 -7.77 -0.32 6.67
C THR A 58 -7.74 0.03 8.15
N PHE A 59 -8.54 -0.62 8.99
CA PHE A 59 -8.87 -0.18 10.35
C PHE A 59 -8.55 -1.17 11.46
N ASN A 60 -7.65 -2.10 11.27
CA ASN A 60 -7.32 -3.11 12.31
C ASN A 60 -8.51 -3.98 12.72
N ASP A 61 -9.38 -4.33 11.79
CA ASP A 61 -10.59 -5.11 12.06
C ASP A 61 -10.39 -6.63 12.08
N GLY A 62 -9.15 -7.08 12.14
CA GLY A 62 -8.82 -8.51 12.07
C GLY A 62 -9.13 -9.14 10.70
N LYS A 63 -9.30 -8.33 9.66
CA LYS A 63 -9.53 -8.79 8.29
C LYS A 63 -8.22 -9.06 7.57
N GLY A 64 -8.31 -9.82 6.51
CA GLY A 64 -7.20 -10.19 5.64
C GLY A 64 -7.55 -11.42 4.82
N LEU A 65 -6.61 -11.91 4.04
CA LEU A 65 -6.80 -13.11 3.23
C LEU A 65 -6.69 -14.38 4.08
N ARG A 66 -7.54 -15.36 3.78
CA ARG A 66 -7.64 -16.59 4.59
C ARG A 66 -6.87 -17.76 4.01
N SER A 67 -6.43 -17.69 2.76
CA SER A 67 -5.78 -18.83 2.11
C SER A 67 -4.39 -18.48 1.60
N GLU A 68 -3.49 -19.44 1.70
CA GLU A 68 -2.14 -19.36 1.13
C GLU A 68 -2.18 -19.05 -0.36
N ARG A 69 -3.09 -19.72 -1.12
CA ARG A 69 -3.24 -19.49 -2.55
C ARG A 69 -3.53 -18.02 -2.87
N LYS A 70 -4.45 -17.37 -2.13
CA LYS A 70 -4.78 -15.96 -2.34
C LYS A 70 -3.63 -15.04 -1.97
N CYS A 71 -2.89 -15.35 -0.91
CA CYS A 71 -1.70 -14.60 -0.53
C CYS A 71 -0.60 -14.68 -1.60
N ASN A 72 -0.37 -15.85 -2.17
CA ASN A 72 0.58 -16.02 -3.28
C ASN A 72 0.15 -15.24 -4.53
N LEU A 73 -1.13 -15.27 -4.89
CA LEU A 73 -1.66 -14.47 -6.01
C LEU A 73 -1.50 -12.97 -5.78
N LEU A 74 -1.67 -12.52 -4.54
CA LEU A 74 -1.45 -11.12 -4.19
C LEU A 74 0.05 -10.76 -4.29
N ALA A 75 0.92 -11.61 -3.78
CA ALA A 75 2.36 -11.44 -3.93
C ALA A 75 2.78 -11.35 -5.40
N ASP A 76 2.28 -12.24 -6.25
CA ASP A 76 2.53 -12.24 -7.71
C ASP A 76 2.05 -10.94 -8.36
N ARG A 77 0.89 -10.44 -7.96
CA ARG A 77 0.32 -9.16 -8.45
C ARG A 77 1.25 -7.98 -8.16
N ILE A 78 1.72 -7.87 -6.91
CA ILE A 78 2.58 -6.76 -6.50
C ILE A 78 3.97 -6.90 -7.14
N GLU A 79 4.51 -8.10 -7.20
CA GLU A 79 5.81 -8.38 -7.80
C GLU A 79 5.83 -8.03 -9.29
N LYS A 80 4.79 -8.46 -10.02
CA LYS A 80 4.60 -8.09 -11.43
C LYS A 80 4.50 -6.58 -11.63
N PHE A 81 3.80 -5.89 -10.74
CA PHE A 81 3.72 -4.43 -10.74
C PHE A 81 5.11 -3.80 -10.55
N MET A 82 5.93 -4.29 -9.63
CA MET A 82 7.28 -3.80 -9.40
C MET A 82 8.22 -4.05 -10.59
N GLU A 83 8.08 -5.18 -11.27
CA GLU A 83 8.85 -5.50 -12.48
C GLU A 83 8.51 -4.61 -13.67
N MET A 84 7.28 -4.13 -13.76
CA MET A 84 6.83 -3.19 -14.79
C MET A 84 7.33 -1.76 -14.55
N GLU A 85 7.92 -1.51 -13.39
CA GLU A 85 8.29 -0.18 -12.90
C GLU A 85 9.31 0.56 -13.78
N ASP A 86 10.26 -0.12 -14.37
CA ASP A 86 11.33 0.49 -15.16
C ASP A 86 10.84 1.22 -16.43
N GLY A 87 9.59 1.00 -16.84
CA GLY A 87 8.99 1.62 -18.03
C GLY A 87 7.76 2.49 -17.79
N MET A 88 7.10 2.38 -16.64
CA MET A 88 5.78 2.99 -16.40
C MET A 88 5.76 4.15 -15.39
N PHE A 89 6.82 4.34 -14.62
CA PHE A 89 6.82 5.25 -13.47
C PHE A 89 7.48 6.61 -13.69
N SER A 90 7.59 7.07 -14.90
CA SER A 90 7.78 8.50 -15.16
C SER A 90 6.50 9.32 -14.89
N GLU A 91 5.36 8.65 -14.70
CA GLU A 91 4.06 9.26 -14.49
C GLU A 91 3.34 8.64 -13.30
N SER A 92 2.58 9.43 -12.56
CA SER A 92 1.75 8.94 -11.46
C SER A 92 0.74 7.91 -11.96
N TRP A 93 0.62 6.81 -11.23
CA TRP A 93 -0.34 5.76 -11.54
C TRP A 93 -1.60 5.95 -10.72
N SER A 94 -2.76 5.93 -11.36
CA SER A 94 -4.04 6.12 -10.72
C SER A 94 -4.74 4.81 -10.44
N LEU A 95 -5.04 4.54 -9.18
CA LEU A 95 -5.88 3.44 -8.73
C LEU A 95 -7.21 3.97 -8.23
N LYS A 96 -8.29 3.63 -8.91
CA LYS A 96 -9.65 3.96 -8.45
C LYS A 96 -10.08 2.93 -7.41
N VAL A 97 -10.10 3.34 -6.14
CA VAL A 97 -10.61 2.52 -5.06
C VAL A 97 -11.90 3.13 -4.55
N PRO A 98 -13.05 2.47 -4.77
CA PRO A 98 -14.32 2.94 -4.22
C PRO A 98 -14.33 2.67 -2.71
N THR A 99 -13.94 3.65 -1.93
CA THR A 99 -13.97 3.56 -0.48
C THR A 99 -15.05 4.48 0.08
N LYS A 100 -15.71 4.03 1.13
CA LYS A 100 -16.55 4.90 1.98
C LYS A 100 -15.71 5.68 3.01
N GLY A 101 -14.40 5.48 2.99
CA GLY A 101 -13.45 6.06 3.94
C GLY A 101 -12.82 7.37 3.46
N SER A 102 -11.83 7.85 4.21
CA SER A 102 -11.16 9.15 4.03
C SER A 102 -10.40 9.34 2.71
N PHE A 103 -10.27 8.29 1.90
CA PHE A 103 -9.68 8.34 0.55
C PHE A 103 -10.69 7.90 -0.52
N GLY A 104 -11.97 8.17 -0.33
CA GLY A 104 -13.00 7.84 -1.32
C GLY A 104 -12.65 8.36 -2.71
N GLY A 105 -12.79 7.53 -3.74
CA GLY A 105 -12.58 7.89 -5.13
C GLY A 105 -11.27 7.36 -5.72
N VAL A 106 -10.51 8.23 -6.35
CA VAL A 106 -9.24 7.89 -7.03
C VAL A 106 -8.08 8.12 -6.10
N VAL A 107 -7.26 7.10 -5.91
CA VAL A 107 -5.97 7.21 -5.21
C VAL A 107 -4.86 7.14 -6.26
N GLU A 108 -4.05 8.17 -6.31
CA GLU A 108 -2.89 8.23 -7.17
C GLU A 108 -1.65 7.81 -6.40
N ILE A 109 -0.97 6.80 -6.92
CA ILE A 109 0.31 6.33 -6.38
C ILE A 109 1.40 6.78 -7.35
N GLY A 110 2.35 7.55 -6.83
CA GLY A 110 3.54 7.99 -7.58
C GLY A 110 4.79 7.27 -7.07
N VAL A 111 5.85 7.38 -7.85
CA VAL A 111 7.21 6.98 -7.47
C VAL A 111 8.10 8.19 -7.63
N ASP A 112 8.86 8.54 -6.61
CA ASP A 112 9.78 9.68 -6.66
C ASP A 112 11.18 9.28 -7.16
N GLU A 113 12.09 10.25 -7.23
CA GLU A 113 13.48 10.04 -7.66
C GLU A 113 14.27 9.08 -6.75
N GLU A 114 13.85 8.93 -5.50
CA GLU A 114 14.43 8.01 -4.53
C GLU A 114 13.78 6.61 -4.55
N LYS A 115 12.90 6.37 -5.53
CA LYS A 115 12.10 5.14 -5.67
C LYS A 115 11.20 4.85 -4.46
N LEU A 116 10.69 5.91 -3.84
CA LEU A 116 9.65 5.82 -2.83
C LEU A 116 8.28 5.83 -3.48
N PHE A 117 7.47 4.84 -3.15
CA PHE A 117 6.06 4.81 -3.51
C PHE A 117 5.29 5.72 -2.56
N TYR A 118 4.47 6.62 -3.08
CA TYR A 118 3.75 7.60 -2.27
C TYR A 118 2.33 7.86 -2.77
N ILE A 119 1.49 8.35 -1.86
CA ILE A 119 0.16 8.89 -2.18
C ILE A 119 0.21 10.40 -1.91
N ASP A 120 -0.13 11.21 -2.92
CA ASP A 120 -0.23 12.65 -2.74
C ASP A 120 -1.55 13.01 -2.05
N VAL A 121 -1.44 13.65 -0.91
CA VAL A 121 -2.58 14.06 -0.06
C VAL A 121 -2.66 15.58 0.13
N GLY A 122 -1.81 16.33 -0.60
CA GLY A 122 -1.80 17.79 -0.56
C GLY A 122 -1.13 18.41 0.66
N PHE A 123 -0.54 17.62 1.55
CA PHE A 123 0.32 18.10 2.63
C PHE A 123 1.60 17.26 2.69
N TYR A 124 2.68 17.84 3.22
CA TYR A 124 4.03 17.31 3.07
C TYR A 124 4.80 17.35 4.39
N CYS A 125 5.82 16.50 4.47
CA CYS A 125 6.82 16.51 5.53
C CYS A 125 8.18 16.91 4.92
N ASP A 126 9.04 17.48 5.74
CA ASP A 126 10.45 17.69 5.44
C ASP A 126 11.27 16.39 5.62
N GLU A 127 12.59 16.47 5.42
CA GLU A 127 13.49 15.33 5.59
C GLU A 127 13.54 14.79 7.01
N GLU A 128 13.20 15.61 8.00
CA GLU A 128 13.14 15.25 9.42
C GLU A 128 11.78 14.65 9.83
N GLY A 129 10.82 14.59 8.90
CA GLY A 129 9.46 14.08 9.14
C GLY A 129 8.51 15.10 9.79
N LYS A 130 8.91 16.37 9.85
CA LYS A 130 8.09 17.46 10.39
C LYS A 130 7.17 18.00 9.30
N PHE A 131 5.92 18.26 9.64
CA PHE A 131 4.96 18.83 8.69
C PHE A 131 5.38 20.21 8.22
N VAL A 132 5.38 20.40 6.90
CA VAL A 132 5.66 21.66 6.23
C VAL A 132 4.42 22.55 6.35
N LYS A 133 4.62 23.78 6.83
CA LYS A 133 3.53 24.76 6.95
C LYS A 133 3.05 25.22 5.57
N ASP A 134 1.80 25.67 5.51
CA ASP A 134 1.20 26.17 4.26
C ASP A 134 1.99 27.34 3.65
N GLU A 135 2.57 28.21 4.49
CA GLU A 135 3.40 29.32 4.08
C GLU A 135 4.72 28.90 3.38
N ASP A 136 5.24 27.71 3.73
CA ASP A 136 6.49 27.15 3.24
C ASP A 136 6.30 26.16 2.06
N LYS A 137 5.06 25.90 1.67
CA LYS A 137 4.75 24.94 0.59
C LYS A 137 5.45 25.23 -0.74
N ASN A 138 5.68 26.49 -1.05
CA ASN A 138 6.31 26.93 -2.28
C ASN A 138 7.82 27.20 -2.12
N ASP A 139 8.38 27.01 -0.95
CA ASP A 139 9.81 27.16 -0.71
C ASP A 139 10.58 25.99 -1.33
N SER A 140 11.35 26.26 -2.39
CA SER A 140 12.16 25.27 -3.11
C SER A 140 13.40 24.81 -2.33
N SER A 141 13.79 25.53 -1.27
CA SER A 141 14.91 25.12 -0.40
C SER A 141 14.53 23.96 0.54
N ILE A 142 13.25 23.73 0.74
CA ILE A 142 12.73 22.66 1.58
C ILE A 142 12.40 21.45 0.69
N LYS A 143 13.10 20.33 0.90
CA LYS A 143 12.74 19.05 0.26
C LYS A 143 11.50 18.50 0.93
N LYS A 144 10.47 18.27 0.11
CA LYS A 144 9.14 17.89 0.59
C LYS A 144 8.81 16.46 0.16
N HIS A 145 8.21 15.71 1.07
CA HIS A 145 7.76 14.35 0.83
C HIS A 145 6.33 14.17 1.31
N SER A 146 5.57 13.35 0.61
CA SER A 146 4.31 12.88 1.17
C SER A 146 4.57 12.09 2.46
N PRO A 147 3.79 12.29 3.53
CA PRO A 147 3.87 11.43 4.71
C PRO A 147 3.49 9.98 4.40
N TYR A 148 2.60 9.76 3.41
CA TYR A 148 2.19 8.44 2.96
C TYR A 148 3.16 7.92 1.92
N ARG A 149 4.18 7.20 2.38
CA ARG A 149 5.25 6.65 1.55
C ARG A 149 5.75 5.32 2.08
N THR A 150 6.24 4.49 1.18
CA THR A 150 6.98 3.26 1.48
C THR A 150 8.10 3.07 0.48
N ASN A 151 9.14 2.34 0.86
CA ASN A 151 10.24 2.02 -0.03
C ASN A 151 10.11 0.62 -0.62
N GLU A 152 10.93 0.33 -1.65
CA GLU A 152 10.97 -0.96 -2.30
C GLU A 152 11.31 -2.10 -1.33
N SER A 153 12.26 -1.89 -0.44
CA SER A 153 12.67 -2.90 0.55
C SER A 153 11.51 -3.33 1.43
N HIS A 154 10.75 -2.38 1.95
CA HIS A 154 9.58 -2.66 2.80
C HIS A 154 8.44 -3.33 2.03
N LEU A 155 8.27 -2.97 0.75
CA LEU A 155 7.30 -3.64 -0.11
C LEU A 155 7.72 -5.08 -0.43
N ARG A 156 9.02 -5.36 -0.59
CA ARG A 156 9.53 -6.73 -0.74
C ARG A 156 9.36 -7.56 0.52
N GLU A 157 9.56 -6.98 1.70
CA GLU A 157 9.24 -7.63 2.98
C GLU A 157 7.74 -8.02 3.05
N TRP A 158 6.86 -7.17 2.55
CA TRP A 158 5.43 -7.49 2.43
C TRP A 158 5.18 -8.67 1.49
N ILE A 159 5.83 -8.72 0.33
CA ILE A 159 5.74 -9.83 -0.62
C ILE A 159 6.23 -11.13 0.03
N ASP A 160 7.38 -11.09 0.70
CA ASP A 160 7.95 -12.26 1.38
C ASP A 160 7.05 -12.76 2.52
N PHE A 161 6.47 -11.86 3.29
CA PHE A 161 5.45 -12.21 4.27
C PHE A 161 4.24 -12.90 3.62
N LEU A 162 3.69 -12.36 2.56
CA LEU A 162 2.54 -12.94 1.84
C LEU A 162 2.80 -14.37 1.35
N ARG A 163 4.01 -14.66 0.88
CA ARG A 163 4.39 -15.99 0.41
C ARG A 163 4.51 -17.01 1.54
N ASN A 164 4.69 -16.56 2.76
CA ASN A 164 5.00 -17.43 3.91
C ASN A 164 3.92 -17.42 5.00
N CYS A 165 2.94 -16.53 4.96
CA CYS A 165 1.98 -16.32 6.04
C CYS A 165 0.83 -17.34 6.08
N GLY A 166 0.56 -18.06 4.98
CA GLY A 166 -0.54 -19.03 4.90
C GLY A 166 -1.94 -18.45 5.13
N GLY A 167 -2.14 -17.21 4.77
CA GLY A 167 -3.26 -16.35 5.15
C GLY A 167 -2.84 -15.35 6.24
N PHE A 168 -3.52 -14.21 6.34
CA PHE A 168 -3.19 -13.20 7.35
C PHE A 168 -4.42 -12.45 7.86
N ARG A 169 -4.20 -11.66 8.89
CA ARG A 169 -5.15 -10.68 9.44
C ARG A 169 -4.41 -9.45 9.95
N VAL A 170 -5.04 -8.30 9.81
CA VAL A 170 -4.52 -6.99 10.22
C VAL A 170 -5.15 -6.60 11.55
N TRP A 171 -4.31 -6.24 12.51
CA TRP A 171 -4.68 -5.78 13.83
C TRP A 171 -4.27 -4.34 14.08
#